data_6ec71d8dd27b76971a63e482b1f45f0e
#
_entry.id   6ec71d8dd27b76971a63e482b1f45f0e
#
_cell.length_a   1.000
_cell.length_b   1.000
_cell.length_c   1.000
_cell.angle_alpha   90.00
_cell.angle_beta   90.00
_cell.angle_gamma   90.00
#
_symmetry.space_group_name_H-M   'P 1'
#
loop_
_entity.id
_entity.type
_entity.pdbx_description
1 polymer ?
#
loop_
_entity_poly.entity_id
_entity_poly.type
_entity_poly.pdbx_seq_one_letter_code
_entity_poly.pdbx_strand_id
1 'polypeptide(L)'
;AILKMPVLRVLIIVMLCHFFAYGMYSSQLPVFLSDTFIWNGLPFGPKALSYLLMADGVINIFVQLFLLGWVSQYFSERKLIILIFALLCTGFLTAGIATTIPVLVFAIVCISIADALAKPTYLAALSVHVSPARQGIVIGTAQALIAIADFISPVLGGFVLGYALYGVWIGIAISVAIIGLVTAMIYLSKSSVLIVKPETE
;
A
#
# COMPACT_ATOMS: atom_id res chain seq x y z
N ALA A 1 15.71 -17.09 -11.43
CA ALA A 1 14.92 -18.32 -11.15
C ALA A 1 13.52 -17.98 -10.61
N ILE A 2 13.37 -17.03 -9.65
CA ILE A 2 12.10 -16.66 -9.00
C ILE A 2 11.11 -16.05 -10.00
N LEU A 3 11.55 -15.15 -10.85
CA LEU A 3 10.72 -14.49 -11.88
C LEU A 3 10.26 -15.43 -13.03
N LYS A 4 10.73 -16.69 -13.06
CA LYS A 4 10.23 -17.68 -14.02
C LYS A 4 8.88 -18.27 -13.65
N MET A 5 8.47 -18.17 -12.40
CA MET A 5 7.15 -18.63 -11.96
C MET A 5 6.11 -17.51 -12.20
N PRO A 6 5.09 -17.73 -13.04
CA PRO A 6 4.18 -16.67 -13.47
C PRO A 6 3.42 -16.03 -12.28
N VAL A 7 3.01 -16.83 -11.30
CA VAL A 7 2.30 -16.33 -10.11
C VAL A 7 3.18 -15.41 -9.27
N LEU A 8 4.44 -15.80 -8.99
CA LEU A 8 5.37 -14.98 -8.22
C LEU A 8 5.69 -13.67 -8.93
N ARG A 9 5.85 -13.71 -10.25
CA ARG A 9 6.08 -12.51 -11.05
C ARG A 9 4.92 -11.52 -10.93
N VAL A 10 3.68 -12.00 -11.04
CA VAL A 10 2.50 -11.15 -10.89
C VAL A 10 2.40 -10.57 -9.48
N LEU A 11 2.60 -11.39 -8.44
CA LEU A 11 2.60 -10.94 -7.04
C LEU A 11 3.66 -9.86 -6.79
N ILE A 12 4.86 -10.02 -7.34
CA ILE A 12 5.94 -9.02 -7.22
C ILE A 12 5.56 -7.72 -7.94
N ILE A 13 4.99 -7.78 -9.14
CA ILE A 13 4.55 -6.58 -9.88
C ILE A 13 3.47 -5.85 -9.09
N VAL A 14 2.46 -6.56 -8.60
CA VAL A 14 1.36 -5.99 -7.82
C VAL A 14 1.89 -5.36 -6.53
N MET A 15 2.77 -6.05 -5.82
CA MET A 15 3.46 -5.54 -4.64
C MET A 15 4.24 -4.24 -4.92
N LEU A 16 5.01 -4.21 -6.01
CA LEU A 16 5.77 -3.02 -6.40
C LEU A 16 4.87 -1.84 -6.76
N CYS A 17 3.74 -2.09 -7.44
CA CYS A 17 2.74 -1.04 -7.71
C CYS A 17 2.22 -0.42 -6.40
N HIS A 18 1.94 -1.25 -5.38
CA HIS A 18 1.49 -0.76 -4.09
C HIS A 18 2.54 0.12 -3.41
N PHE A 19 3.75 -0.43 -3.18
CA PHE A 19 4.79 0.30 -2.43
C PHE A 19 5.28 1.54 -3.17
N PHE A 20 5.34 1.51 -4.50
CA PHE A 20 5.67 2.69 -5.30
C PHE A 20 4.60 3.78 -5.16
N ALA A 21 3.32 3.44 -5.33
CA ALA A 21 2.21 4.40 -5.23
C ALA A 21 2.11 4.99 -3.82
N TYR A 22 2.22 4.13 -2.80
CA TYR A 22 2.23 4.56 -1.39
C TYR A 22 3.45 5.41 -1.05
N GLY A 23 4.66 4.99 -1.44
CA GLY A 23 5.89 5.73 -1.18
C GLY A 23 5.91 7.11 -1.85
N MET A 24 5.38 7.20 -3.08
CA MET A 24 5.21 8.48 -3.77
C MET A 24 4.26 9.41 -3.03
N TYR A 25 3.16 8.89 -2.50
CA TYR A 25 2.19 9.66 -1.72
C TYR A 25 2.73 10.03 -0.33
N SER A 26 3.15 9.06 0.46
CA SER A 26 3.50 9.23 1.87
C SER A 26 4.70 10.14 2.09
N SER A 27 5.71 10.04 1.23
CA SER A 27 6.93 10.86 1.34
C SER A 27 6.68 12.35 1.09
N GLN A 28 5.71 12.70 0.24
CA GLN A 28 5.41 14.08 -0.12
C GLN A 28 4.18 14.63 0.60
N LEU A 29 3.46 13.81 1.35
CA LEU A 29 2.28 14.22 2.11
C LEU A 29 2.54 15.45 3.01
N PRO A 30 3.66 15.53 3.77
CA PRO A 30 3.93 16.71 4.59
C PRO A 30 3.99 18.01 3.81
N VAL A 31 4.65 18.00 2.64
CA VAL A 31 4.77 19.18 1.76
C VAL A 31 3.41 19.54 1.19
N PHE A 32 2.68 18.57 0.65
CA PHE A 32 1.34 18.78 0.13
C PHE A 32 0.40 19.40 1.18
N LEU A 33 0.44 18.91 2.42
CA LEU A 33 -0.40 19.43 3.50
C LEU A 33 -0.01 20.85 3.90
N SER A 34 1.28 21.15 4.01
CA SER A 34 1.74 22.50 4.37
C SER A 34 1.35 23.54 3.34
N ASP A 35 1.30 23.16 2.07
CA ASP A 35 1.03 24.07 0.96
C ASP A 35 -0.46 24.27 0.68
N THR A 36 -1.28 23.26 1.01
CA THR A 36 -2.69 23.23 0.56
C THR A 36 -3.72 23.31 1.68
N PHE A 37 -3.35 22.98 2.93
CA PHE A 37 -4.30 22.95 4.05
C PHE A 37 -4.00 23.98 5.14
N ILE A 38 -5.07 24.54 5.69
CA ILE A 38 -5.03 25.43 6.86
C ILE A 38 -5.71 24.71 8.03
N TRP A 39 -5.05 24.66 9.18
CA TRP A 39 -5.59 24.15 10.41
C TRP A 39 -5.52 25.20 11.53
N ASN A 40 -6.68 25.50 12.13
CA ASN A 40 -6.81 26.53 13.17
C ASN A 40 -6.26 27.92 12.74
N GLY A 41 -6.46 28.28 11.46
CA GLY A 41 -6.03 29.57 10.93
C GLY A 41 -4.55 29.67 10.56
N LEU A 42 -3.80 28.59 10.70
CA LEU A 42 -2.36 28.50 10.35
C LEU A 42 -2.13 27.43 9.28
N PRO A 43 -1.10 27.57 8.45
CA PRO A 43 -0.66 26.50 7.54
C PRO A 43 -0.42 25.19 8.30
N PHE A 44 -0.67 24.06 7.64
CA PHE A 44 -0.55 22.73 8.24
C PHE A 44 0.92 22.45 8.62
N GLY A 45 1.28 22.76 9.85
CA GLY A 45 2.65 22.72 10.34
C GLY A 45 3.07 21.38 10.95
N PRO A 46 4.32 21.28 11.45
CA PRO A 46 4.89 20.05 12.03
C PRO A 46 4.06 19.46 13.19
N LYS A 47 3.43 20.30 14.00
CA LYS A 47 2.57 19.87 15.11
C LYS A 47 1.32 19.15 14.61
N ALA A 48 0.67 19.68 13.57
CA ALA A 48 -0.50 19.07 12.96
C ALA A 48 -0.11 17.74 12.28
N LEU A 49 1.02 17.74 11.58
CA LEU A 49 1.58 16.54 10.96
C LEU A 49 1.89 15.45 11.98
N SER A 50 2.44 15.80 13.15
CA SER A 50 2.74 14.81 14.19
C SER A 50 1.48 14.09 14.71
N TYR A 51 0.34 14.78 14.78
CA TYR A 51 -0.93 14.14 15.14
C TYR A 51 -1.41 13.16 14.07
N LEU A 52 -1.22 13.47 12.78
CA LEU A 52 -1.56 12.55 11.70
C LEU A 52 -0.66 11.31 11.71
N LEU A 53 0.65 11.48 11.88
CA LEU A 53 1.59 10.37 11.97
C LEU A 53 1.34 9.49 13.19
N MET A 54 0.96 10.09 14.32
CA MET A 54 0.56 9.34 15.51
C MET A 54 -0.72 8.55 15.26
N ALA A 55 -1.73 9.14 14.61
CA ALA A 55 -2.96 8.46 14.25
C ALA A 55 -2.70 7.30 13.27
N ASP A 56 -1.85 7.51 12.27
CA ASP A 56 -1.40 6.46 11.34
C ASP A 56 -0.75 5.29 12.08
N GLY A 57 0.16 5.56 13.01
CA GLY A 57 0.78 4.53 13.84
C GLY A 57 -0.23 3.75 14.69
N VAL A 58 -1.22 4.41 15.29
CA VAL A 58 -2.29 3.76 16.05
C VAL A 58 -3.16 2.88 15.14
N ILE A 59 -3.52 3.38 13.96
CA ILE A 59 -4.28 2.60 12.96
C ILE A 59 -3.47 1.35 12.56
N ASN A 60 -2.19 1.51 12.30
CA ASN A 60 -1.29 0.42 11.91
C ASN A 60 -1.25 -0.69 12.97
N ILE A 61 -1.07 -0.32 14.25
CA ILE A 61 -1.08 -1.27 15.38
C ILE A 61 -2.45 -1.96 15.47
N PHE A 62 -3.54 -1.21 15.41
CA PHE A 62 -4.89 -1.77 15.50
C PHE A 62 -5.18 -2.75 14.36
N VAL A 63 -4.84 -2.38 13.13
CA VAL A 63 -5.04 -3.21 11.94
C VAL A 63 -4.24 -4.50 12.04
N GLN A 64 -2.96 -4.43 12.45
CA GLN A 64 -2.10 -5.61 12.55
C GLN A 64 -2.51 -6.55 13.68
N LEU A 65 -2.93 -6.03 14.83
CA LEU A 65 -3.31 -6.86 15.98
C LEU A 65 -4.70 -7.49 15.84
N PHE A 66 -5.65 -6.76 15.28
CA PHE A 66 -7.06 -7.18 15.29
C PHE A 66 -7.61 -7.47 13.89
N LEU A 67 -7.42 -6.52 12.95
CA LEU A 67 -8.06 -6.61 11.66
C LEU A 67 -7.42 -7.65 10.76
N LEU A 68 -6.09 -7.72 10.72
CA LEU A 68 -5.36 -8.65 9.85
C LEU A 68 -5.73 -10.10 10.14
N GLY A 69 -5.74 -10.49 11.43
CA GLY A 69 -6.11 -11.85 11.85
C GLY A 69 -7.55 -12.19 11.50
N TRP A 70 -8.47 -11.25 11.66
CA TRP A 70 -9.88 -11.42 11.32
C TRP A 70 -10.09 -11.51 9.81
N VAL A 71 -9.54 -10.56 9.04
CA VAL A 71 -9.73 -10.51 7.58
C VAL A 71 -9.09 -11.71 6.89
N SER A 72 -7.92 -12.18 7.33
CA SER A 72 -7.22 -13.32 6.76
C SER A 72 -7.97 -14.66 6.92
N GLN A 73 -8.87 -14.76 7.90
CA GLN A 73 -9.73 -15.95 8.07
C GLN A 73 -10.86 -16.02 7.06
N TYR A 74 -11.38 -14.88 6.61
CA TYR A 74 -12.56 -14.79 5.73
C TYR A 74 -12.22 -14.48 4.27
N PHE A 75 -11.06 -13.90 4.02
CA PHE A 75 -10.64 -13.45 2.69
C PHE A 75 -9.49 -14.30 2.16
N SER A 76 -9.63 -14.79 0.93
CA SER A 76 -8.50 -15.36 0.19
C SER A 76 -7.45 -14.28 -0.10
N GLU A 77 -6.18 -14.67 -0.30
CA GLU A 77 -5.07 -13.77 -0.63
C GLU A 77 -5.43 -12.79 -1.75
N ARG A 78 -6.05 -13.29 -2.83
CA ARG A 78 -6.50 -12.46 -3.95
C ARG A 78 -7.50 -11.40 -3.53
N LYS A 79 -8.53 -11.77 -2.76
CA LYS A 79 -9.55 -10.84 -2.28
C LYS A 79 -8.96 -9.79 -1.37
N LEU A 80 -8.00 -10.19 -0.53
CA LEU A 80 -7.32 -9.29 0.38
C LEU A 80 -6.45 -8.27 -0.38
N ILE A 81 -5.71 -8.72 -1.40
CA ILE A 81 -4.93 -7.82 -2.27
C ILE A 81 -5.85 -6.85 -3.02
N ILE A 82 -6.98 -7.32 -3.54
CA ILE A 82 -7.97 -6.45 -4.20
C ILE A 82 -8.54 -5.43 -3.21
N LEU A 83 -8.85 -5.83 -1.98
CA LEU A 83 -9.32 -4.94 -0.92
C LEU A 83 -8.28 -3.85 -0.59
N ILE A 84 -7.01 -4.23 -0.47
CA ILE A 84 -5.90 -3.30 -0.23
C ILE A 84 -5.85 -2.23 -1.33
N PHE A 85 -5.90 -2.64 -2.60
CA PHE A 85 -5.89 -1.68 -3.70
C PHE A 85 -7.18 -0.86 -3.81
N ALA A 86 -8.34 -1.43 -3.49
CA ALA A 86 -9.60 -0.69 -3.46
C ALA A 86 -9.55 0.43 -2.40
N LEU A 87 -9.04 0.13 -1.21
CA LEU A 87 -8.82 1.14 -0.16
C LEU A 87 -7.79 2.19 -0.58
N LEU A 88 -6.69 1.76 -1.19
CA LEU A 88 -5.64 2.66 -1.66
C LEU A 88 -6.16 3.63 -2.74
N CYS A 89 -6.86 3.10 -3.76
CA CYS A 89 -7.47 3.92 -4.81
C CYS A 89 -8.52 4.88 -4.24
N THR A 90 -9.39 4.40 -3.34
CA THR A 90 -10.39 5.26 -2.67
C THR A 90 -9.71 6.36 -1.88
N GLY A 91 -8.67 6.03 -1.12
CA GLY A 91 -7.90 6.99 -0.34
C GLY A 91 -7.22 8.04 -1.22
N PHE A 92 -6.52 7.65 -2.28
CA PHE A 92 -5.85 8.58 -3.18
C PHE A 92 -6.85 9.47 -3.95
N LEU A 93 -7.95 8.91 -4.46
CA LEU A 93 -9.01 9.69 -5.11
C LEU A 93 -9.60 10.72 -4.15
N THR A 94 -9.90 10.29 -2.93
CA THR A 94 -10.45 11.18 -1.89
C THR A 94 -9.43 12.25 -1.49
N ALA A 95 -8.15 11.90 -1.34
CA ALA A 95 -7.08 12.86 -1.04
C ALA A 95 -6.92 13.91 -2.17
N GLY A 96 -7.06 13.49 -3.43
CA GLY A 96 -6.95 14.37 -4.59
C GLY A 96 -8.06 15.41 -4.72
N ILE A 97 -9.25 15.13 -4.15
CA ILE A 97 -10.40 16.05 -4.15
C ILE A 97 -10.65 16.68 -2.77
N ALA A 98 -9.83 16.35 -1.77
CA ALA A 98 -10.02 16.83 -0.41
C ALA A 98 -9.78 18.34 -0.31
N THR A 99 -10.80 19.08 0.13
CA THR A 99 -10.75 20.51 0.42
C THR A 99 -10.94 20.81 1.92
N THR A 100 -11.32 19.81 2.68
CA THR A 100 -11.61 19.91 4.11
C THR A 100 -10.87 18.87 4.93
N ILE A 101 -10.56 19.19 6.18
CA ILE A 101 -9.85 18.27 7.09
C ILE A 101 -10.58 16.93 7.30
N PRO A 102 -11.89 16.85 7.48
CA PRO A 102 -12.58 15.56 7.63
C PRO A 102 -12.44 14.65 6.41
N VAL A 103 -12.52 15.20 5.19
CA VAL A 103 -12.34 14.44 3.96
C VAL A 103 -10.90 13.95 3.83
N LEU A 104 -9.93 14.79 4.18
CA LEU A 104 -8.53 14.41 4.22
C LEU A 104 -8.27 13.27 5.23
N VAL A 105 -8.83 13.37 6.43
CA VAL A 105 -8.69 12.32 7.47
C VAL A 105 -9.27 11.01 6.98
N PHE A 106 -10.44 11.01 6.34
CA PHE A 106 -11.02 9.81 5.74
C PHE A 106 -10.08 9.18 4.70
N ALA A 107 -9.49 10.01 3.81
CA ALA A 107 -8.53 9.55 2.83
C ALA A 107 -7.32 8.88 3.48
N ILE A 108 -6.73 9.53 4.50
CA ILE A 108 -5.58 9.02 5.24
C ILE A 108 -5.92 7.70 5.93
N VAL A 109 -7.08 7.59 6.57
CA VAL A 109 -7.53 6.34 7.23
C VAL A 109 -7.61 5.19 6.21
N CYS A 110 -8.19 5.41 5.03
CA CYS A 110 -8.26 4.39 3.98
C CYS A 110 -6.86 3.94 3.54
N ILE A 111 -5.95 4.89 3.32
CA ILE A 111 -4.57 4.61 2.89
C ILE A 111 -3.80 3.89 4.00
N SER A 112 -3.91 4.31 5.25
CA SER A 112 -3.24 3.69 6.39
C SER A 112 -3.68 2.24 6.61
N ILE A 113 -4.98 1.96 6.48
CA ILE A 113 -5.50 0.57 6.57
C ILE A 113 -4.94 -0.27 5.42
N ALA A 114 -4.94 0.26 4.20
CA ALA A 114 -4.40 -0.43 3.04
C ALA A 114 -2.92 -0.79 3.23
N ASP A 115 -2.09 0.17 3.66
CA ASP A 115 -0.66 -0.04 3.88
C ASP A 115 -0.38 -1.01 5.03
N ALA A 116 -1.11 -0.88 6.14
CA ALA A 116 -0.97 -1.78 7.29
C ALA A 116 -1.25 -3.25 6.95
N LEU A 117 -2.19 -3.52 6.03
CA LEU A 117 -2.50 -4.85 5.53
C LEU A 117 -1.52 -5.34 4.46
N ALA A 118 -0.87 -4.45 3.74
CA ALA A 118 -0.12 -4.76 2.52
C ALA A 118 1.07 -5.68 2.76
N LYS A 119 2.03 -5.23 3.58
CA LYS A 119 3.30 -5.95 3.77
C LYS A 119 3.12 -7.38 4.25
N PRO A 120 2.36 -7.66 5.32
CA PRO A 120 2.13 -9.03 5.77
C PRO A 120 1.41 -9.88 4.72
N THR A 121 0.43 -9.30 4.01
CA THR A 121 -0.32 -10.00 2.96
C THR A 121 0.57 -10.40 1.80
N TYR A 122 1.39 -9.50 1.26
CA TYR A 122 2.29 -9.83 0.15
C TYR A 122 3.36 -10.83 0.54
N LEU A 123 3.95 -10.71 1.73
CA LEU A 123 4.98 -11.66 2.18
C LEU A 123 4.39 -13.04 2.43
N ALA A 124 3.19 -13.14 3.00
CA ALA A 124 2.48 -14.40 3.14
C ALA A 124 2.18 -15.02 1.79
N ALA A 125 1.59 -14.24 0.85
CA ALA A 125 1.28 -14.69 -0.50
C ALA A 125 2.51 -15.19 -1.26
N LEU A 126 3.64 -14.53 -1.13
CA LEU A 126 4.91 -14.97 -1.76
C LEU A 126 5.43 -16.26 -1.12
N SER A 127 5.32 -16.40 0.20
CA SER A 127 5.89 -17.53 0.95
C SER A 127 5.17 -18.86 0.66
N VAL A 128 3.85 -18.86 0.51
CA VAL A 128 3.07 -20.09 0.25
C VAL A 128 3.29 -20.67 -1.16
N HIS A 129 3.81 -19.89 -2.09
CA HIS A 129 4.08 -20.33 -3.45
C HIS A 129 5.48 -20.92 -3.66
N VAL A 130 6.27 -21.08 -2.60
CA VAL A 130 7.63 -21.60 -2.67
C VAL A 130 7.92 -22.59 -1.55
N SER A 131 8.83 -23.53 -1.79
CA SER A 131 9.25 -24.46 -0.74
C SER A 131 9.95 -23.74 0.41
N PRO A 132 9.89 -24.28 1.65
CA PRO A 132 10.51 -23.67 2.82
C PRO A 132 11.99 -23.31 2.62
N ALA A 133 12.75 -24.13 1.89
CA ALA A 133 14.16 -23.88 1.58
C ALA A 133 14.39 -22.62 0.72
N ARG A 134 13.37 -22.12 0.01
CA ARG A 134 13.47 -20.96 -0.89
C ARG A 134 12.77 -19.71 -0.34
N GLN A 135 12.02 -19.82 0.74
CA GLN A 135 11.28 -18.69 1.33
C GLN A 135 12.19 -17.52 1.67
N GLY A 136 13.34 -17.77 2.29
CA GLY A 136 14.29 -16.71 2.62
C GLY A 136 14.78 -15.92 1.40
N ILE A 137 15.06 -16.62 0.29
CA ILE A 137 15.52 -15.97 -0.95
C ILE A 137 14.39 -15.12 -1.56
N VAL A 138 13.15 -15.64 -1.58
CA VAL A 138 12.01 -14.93 -2.14
C VAL A 138 11.67 -13.69 -1.32
N ILE A 139 11.60 -13.83 0.00
CA ILE A 139 11.33 -12.70 0.91
C ILE A 139 12.45 -11.67 0.84
N GLY A 140 13.71 -12.08 0.84
CA GLY A 140 14.86 -11.18 0.69
C GLY A 140 14.84 -10.42 -0.63
N THR A 141 14.52 -11.11 -1.74
CA THR A 141 14.36 -10.45 -3.05
C THR A 141 13.19 -9.47 -3.05
N ALA A 142 12.05 -9.83 -2.45
CA ALA A 142 10.90 -8.96 -2.34
C ALA A 142 11.25 -7.69 -1.53
N GLN A 143 11.92 -7.82 -0.39
CA GLN A 143 12.36 -6.69 0.42
C GLN A 143 13.35 -5.77 -0.31
N ALA A 144 14.28 -6.34 -1.08
CA ALA A 144 15.20 -5.56 -1.90
C ALA A 144 14.47 -4.75 -2.99
N LEU A 145 13.45 -5.34 -3.61
CA LEU A 145 12.63 -4.65 -4.61
C LEU A 145 11.75 -3.57 -3.99
N ILE A 146 11.19 -3.81 -2.80
CA ILE A 146 10.47 -2.78 -2.03
C ILE A 146 11.41 -1.61 -1.72
N ALA A 147 12.61 -1.87 -1.24
CA ALA A 147 13.59 -0.83 -0.94
C ALA A 147 13.95 0.03 -2.17
N ILE A 148 14.01 -0.58 -3.36
CA ILE A 148 14.21 0.15 -4.62
C ILE A 148 12.99 1.05 -4.91
N ALA A 149 11.76 0.55 -4.74
CA ALA A 149 10.55 1.35 -4.91
C ALA A 149 10.50 2.51 -3.91
N ASP A 150 10.83 2.24 -2.64
CA ASP A 150 10.88 3.24 -1.55
C ASP A 150 11.98 4.30 -1.77
N PHE A 151 13.02 3.98 -2.54
CA PHE A 151 14.04 4.95 -2.93
C PHE A 151 13.62 5.81 -4.13
N ILE A 152 13.05 5.19 -5.16
CA ILE A 152 12.71 5.87 -6.42
C ILE A 152 11.45 6.74 -6.25
N SER A 153 10.45 6.26 -5.55
CA SER A 153 9.15 6.94 -5.44
C SER A 153 9.22 8.31 -4.78
N PRO A 154 9.97 8.54 -3.66
CA PRO A 154 10.14 9.88 -3.09
C PRO A 154 10.87 10.85 -4.02
N VAL A 155 11.86 10.37 -4.77
CA VAL A 155 12.61 11.21 -5.72
C VAL A 155 11.69 11.73 -6.81
N LEU A 156 10.88 10.85 -7.40
CA LEU A 156 9.90 11.25 -8.41
C LEU A 156 8.80 12.14 -7.82
N GLY A 157 8.30 11.80 -6.62
CA GLY A 157 7.29 12.58 -5.91
C GLY A 157 7.79 14.00 -5.61
N GLY A 158 9.00 14.13 -5.08
CA GLY A 158 9.63 15.41 -4.79
C GLY A 158 9.89 16.24 -6.04
N PHE A 159 10.31 15.61 -7.15
CA PHE A 159 10.48 16.30 -8.41
C PHE A 159 9.16 16.89 -8.92
N VAL A 160 8.08 16.12 -8.92
CA VAL A 160 6.74 16.57 -9.38
C VAL A 160 6.20 17.67 -8.47
N LEU A 161 6.30 17.51 -7.14
CA LEU A 161 5.82 18.51 -6.18
C LEU A 161 6.67 19.78 -6.19
N GLY A 162 7.95 19.69 -6.47
CA GLY A 162 8.84 20.85 -6.59
C GLY A 162 8.39 21.85 -7.68
N TYR A 163 7.59 21.39 -8.65
CA TYR A 163 6.92 22.24 -9.64
C TYR A 163 5.47 22.58 -9.26
N ALA A 164 5.05 22.34 -8.02
CA ALA A 164 3.69 22.54 -7.53
C ALA A 164 2.60 21.80 -8.35
N LEU A 165 2.97 20.66 -8.95
CA LEU A 165 2.07 19.86 -9.78
C LEU A 165 1.30 18.83 -8.93
N TYR A 166 0.52 19.30 -7.94
CA TYR A 166 -0.20 18.45 -6.97
C TYR A 166 -1.14 17.45 -7.65
N GLY A 167 -1.87 17.87 -8.68
CA GLY A 167 -2.77 17.00 -9.45
C GLY A 167 -2.02 15.91 -10.22
N VAL A 168 -0.83 16.21 -10.74
CA VAL A 168 0.02 15.21 -11.42
C VAL A 168 0.57 14.22 -10.42
N TRP A 169 1.05 14.69 -9.27
CA TRP A 169 1.58 13.85 -8.19
C TRP A 169 0.57 12.81 -7.72
N ILE A 170 -0.63 13.24 -7.34
CA ILE A 170 -1.68 12.31 -6.89
C ILE A 170 -2.20 11.46 -8.06
N GLY A 171 -2.24 12.01 -9.27
CA GLY A 171 -2.65 11.29 -10.48
C GLY A 171 -1.73 10.13 -10.83
N ILE A 172 -0.41 10.28 -10.65
CA ILE A 172 0.55 9.18 -10.82
C ILE A 172 0.30 8.09 -9.78
N ALA A 173 0.14 8.46 -8.50
CA ALA A 173 -0.14 7.50 -7.43
C ALA A 173 -1.42 6.70 -7.71
N ILE A 174 -2.51 7.38 -8.12
CA ILE A 174 -3.78 6.76 -8.50
C ILE A 174 -3.59 5.81 -9.70
N SER A 175 -2.89 6.27 -10.75
CA SER A 175 -2.68 5.48 -11.96
C SER A 175 -1.93 4.19 -11.68
N VAL A 176 -0.85 4.25 -10.89
CA VAL A 176 -0.07 3.08 -10.49
C VAL A 176 -0.90 2.14 -9.61
N ALA A 177 -1.70 2.68 -8.69
CA ALA A 177 -2.60 1.87 -7.85
C ALA A 177 -3.68 1.16 -8.70
N ILE A 178 -4.24 1.83 -9.70
CA ILE A 178 -5.21 1.23 -10.64
C ILE A 178 -4.54 0.13 -11.47
N ILE A 179 -3.34 0.34 -11.97
CA ILE A 179 -2.58 -0.69 -12.70
C ILE A 179 -2.37 -1.91 -11.81
N GLY A 180 -1.98 -1.72 -10.55
CA GLY A 180 -1.84 -2.80 -9.58
C GLY A 180 -3.16 -3.54 -9.32
N LEU A 181 -4.26 -2.81 -9.14
CA LEU A 181 -5.61 -3.36 -8.97
C LEU A 181 -6.04 -4.21 -10.15
N VAL A 182 -5.95 -3.66 -11.36
CA VAL A 182 -6.33 -4.35 -12.60
C VAL A 182 -5.47 -5.60 -12.80
N THR A 183 -4.16 -5.50 -12.57
CA THR A 183 -3.25 -6.64 -12.65
C THR A 183 -3.63 -7.72 -11.64
N ALA A 184 -3.95 -7.37 -10.40
CA ALA A 184 -4.41 -8.30 -9.38
C ALA A 184 -5.76 -8.97 -9.77
N MET A 185 -6.68 -8.20 -10.32
CA MET A 185 -8.00 -8.72 -10.73
C MET A 185 -7.91 -9.72 -11.90
N ILE A 186 -7.05 -9.45 -12.88
CA ILE A 186 -6.94 -10.25 -14.10
C ILE A 186 -6.07 -11.49 -13.87
N TYR A 187 -4.89 -11.32 -13.28
CA TYR A 187 -3.86 -12.36 -13.29
C TYR A 187 -3.74 -13.17 -12.01
N LEU A 188 -4.25 -12.69 -10.86
CA LEU A 188 -4.32 -13.54 -9.68
C LEU A 188 -5.51 -14.50 -9.81
N SER A 189 -5.22 -15.80 -9.87
CA SER A 189 -6.23 -16.85 -10.05
C SER A 189 -7.31 -16.80 -8.97
N LYS A 190 -8.55 -17.13 -9.36
CA LYS A 190 -9.68 -17.34 -8.41
C LYS A 190 -9.46 -18.55 -7.49
N SER A 191 -8.48 -19.39 -7.78
CA SER A 191 -8.20 -20.67 -7.11
C SER A 191 -6.94 -20.61 -6.26
N SER A 192 -6.95 -19.81 -5.20
CA SER A 192 -5.96 -19.88 -4.11
C SER A 192 -6.68 -20.14 -2.78
N VAL A 193 -7.52 -21.14 -2.75
CA VAL A 193 -7.93 -21.77 -1.49
C VAL A 193 -6.98 -22.94 -1.26
N LEU A 194 -5.78 -22.66 -0.81
CA LEU A 194 -4.98 -23.66 -0.12
C LEU A 194 -5.36 -23.63 1.35
N ILE A 195 -6.48 -24.32 1.64
CA ILE A 195 -6.62 -24.92 2.96
C ILE A 195 -5.47 -25.91 3.06
N VAL A 196 -4.45 -25.57 3.80
CA VAL A 196 -3.51 -26.55 4.31
C VAL A 196 -4.33 -27.45 5.24
N LYS A 197 -4.78 -28.59 4.73
CA LYS A 197 -5.25 -29.67 5.59
C LYS A 197 -4.08 -30.04 6.50
N PRO A 198 -4.25 -30.03 7.82
CA PRO A 198 -3.26 -30.66 8.68
C PRO A 198 -3.18 -32.14 8.27
N GLU A 199 -2.00 -32.56 7.84
CA GLU A 199 -1.71 -33.99 7.74
C GLU A 199 -1.82 -34.53 9.17
N THR A 200 -2.86 -35.29 9.41
CA THR A 200 -3.00 -36.16 10.58
C THR A 200 -2.05 -37.34 10.36
N GLU A 201 -0.91 -37.32 11.05
CA GLU A 201 -0.25 -38.54 11.52
C GLU A 201 -0.56 -38.79 12.99
#